data_6ea53d224ac6476ac4a91377ea078ce0
#
_entry.id   6ea53d224ac6476ac4a91377ea078ce0
#
_cell.length_a   1.000
_cell.length_b   1.000
_cell.length_c   1.000
_cell.angle_alpha   90.00
_cell.angle_beta   90.00
_cell.angle_gamma   90.00
#
_symmetry.space_group_name_H-M   'P 1'
#
loop_
_entity.id
_entity.type
_entity.pdbx_description
1 polymer ?
#
loop_
_entity_poly.entity_id
_entity_poly.type
_entity_poly.pdbx_seq_one_letter_code
_entity_poly.pdbx_strand_id
1 'polypeptide(L)'
;MNFFEMCQIETSLFNIDFAKQDPDWAMVKDAYDNNLARNDDDCKIPKIIHFIWLGSELPDKYIEIISGWKKHNPEFEIWIWDDKKVETFLPQMINKDLYAKTDSFGHKSDMLRYEILKRYGGLY
;
A
#
# COMPACT_ATOMS: atom_id res chain seq x y z
N MET A 1 -23.25 6.78 -6.43
CA MET A 1 -22.72 7.49 -5.24
C MET A 1 -21.62 8.43 -5.72
N ASN A 2 -21.70 9.72 -5.39
CA ASN A 2 -20.63 10.65 -5.77
C ASN A 2 -19.48 10.61 -4.75
N PHE A 3 -18.34 11.24 -5.11
CA PHE A 3 -17.14 11.24 -4.29
C PHE A 3 -17.38 11.69 -2.84
N PHE A 4 -18.08 12.81 -2.63
CA PHE A 4 -18.31 13.34 -1.28
C PHE A 4 -19.28 12.51 -0.46
N GLU A 5 -20.30 11.89 -1.08
CA GLU A 5 -21.20 10.96 -0.40
C GLU A 5 -20.44 9.71 0.08
N MET A 6 -19.53 9.18 -0.75
CA MET A 6 -18.69 8.06 -0.38
C MET A 6 -17.78 8.41 0.81
N CYS A 7 -17.11 9.56 0.80
CA CYS A 7 -16.26 9.99 1.92
C CYS A 7 -17.05 10.16 3.22
N GLN A 8 -18.30 10.57 3.16
CA GLN A 8 -19.13 10.77 4.34
C GLN A 8 -19.61 9.47 4.99
N ILE A 9 -19.77 8.40 4.20
CA ILE A 9 -20.16 7.09 4.73
C ILE A 9 -19.07 6.51 5.63
N GLU A 10 -17.80 6.66 5.23
CA GLU A 10 -16.66 6.03 5.92
C GLU A 10 -16.26 6.75 7.21
N THR A 11 -16.65 8.02 7.37
CA THR A 11 -16.29 8.75 8.58
C THR A 11 -17.28 9.88 8.92
N SER A 12 -17.76 9.86 10.15
CA SER A 12 -18.58 10.93 10.71
C SER A 12 -17.81 12.25 10.95
N LEU A 13 -16.48 12.21 10.86
CA LEU A 13 -15.60 13.38 11.05
C LEU A 13 -15.39 14.16 9.76
N PHE A 14 -15.80 13.62 8.62
CA PHE A 14 -15.64 14.30 7.33
C PHE A 14 -16.64 15.44 7.19
N ASN A 15 -16.11 16.66 7.13
CA ASN A 15 -16.94 17.85 6.90
C ASN A 15 -17.12 18.10 5.39
N ILE A 16 -18.26 17.67 4.87
CA ILE A 16 -18.59 17.76 3.44
C ILE A 16 -18.70 19.21 2.93
N ASP A 17 -19.20 20.12 3.77
CA ASP A 17 -19.38 21.52 3.37
C ASP A 17 -18.04 22.24 3.26
N PHE A 18 -17.11 21.95 4.16
CA PHE A 18 -15.72 22.40 4.06
C PHE A 18 -15.05 21.83 2.81
N ALA A 19 -15.14 20.52 2.63
CA ALA A 19 -14.47 19.83 1.52
C ALA A 19 -14.95 20.32 0.13
N LYS A 20 -16.23 20.66 -0.01
CA LYS A 20 -16.76 21.21 -1.27
C LYS A 20 -16.22 22.59 -1.64
N GLN A 21 -15.71 23.33 -0.66
CA GLN A 21 -15.18 24.70 -0.84
C GLN A 21 -13.64 24.73 -0.92
N ASP A 22 -13.00 23.64 -0.55
CA ASP A 22 -11.54 23.52 -0.49
C ASP A 22 -10.96 23.06 -1.83
N PRO A 23 -9.99 23.80 -2.41
CA PRO A 23 -9.42 23.48 -3.72
C PRO A 23 -8.67 22.15 -3.76
N ASP A 24 -8.06 21.72 -2.65
CA ASP A 24 -7.33 20.46 -2.58
C ASP A 24 -8.31 19.27 -2.66
N TRP A 25 -9.48 19.40 -2.00
CA TRP A 25 -10.54 18.40 -2.11
C TRP A 25 -11.20 18.39 -3.49
N ALA A 26 -11.29 19.53 -4.17
CA ALA A 26 -11.75 19.59 -5.55
C ALA A 26 -10.80 18.80 -6.48
N MET A 27 -9.49 18.97 -6.31
CA MET A 27 -8.47 18.21 -7.06
C MET A 27 -8.57 16.69 -6.80
N VAL A 28 -8.74 16.28 -5.55
CA VAL A 28 -8.91 14.86 -5.20
C VAL A 28 -10.17 14.28 -5.82
N LYS A 29 -11.29 15.03 -5.78
CA LYS A 29 -12.54 14.63 -6.42
C LYS A 29 -12.38 14.45 -7.93
N ASP A 30 -11.73 15.40 -8.60
CA ASP A 30 -11.49 15.32 -10.04
C ASP A 30 -10.61 14.13 -10.42
N ALA A 31 -9.58 13.85 -9.61
CA ALA A 31 -8.74 12.67 -9.80
C ALA A 31 -9.55 11.37 -9.60
N TYR A 32 -10.44 11.30 -8.63
CA TYR A 32 -11.32 10.15 -8.40
C TYR A 32 -12.28 9.94 -9.57
N ASP A 33 -13.00 10.99 -9.99
CA ASP A 33 -13.97 10.91 -11.09
C ASP A 33 -13.30 10.51 -12.41
N ASN A 34 -12.09 11.02 -12.69
CA ASN A 34 -11.31 10.65 -13.86
C ASN A 34 -10.83 9.19 -13.81
N ASN A 35 -10.55 8.64 -12.63
CA ASN A 35 -10.18 7.23 -12.48
C ASN A 35 -11.36 6.28 -12.64
N LEU A 36 -12.57 6.67 -12.21
CA LEU A 36 -13.79 5.87 -12.44
C LEU A 36 -14.13 5.71 -13.94
N ALA A 37 -13.70 6.66 -14.78
CA ALA A 37 -13.90 6.61 -16.21
C ALA A 37 -12.91 5.68 -16.95
N ARG A 38 -11.90 5.13 -16.25
CA ARG A 38 -10.93 4.19 -16.84
C ARG A 38 -11.54 2.80 -16.92
N ASN A 39 -11.37 2.15 -18.07
CA ASN A 39 -11.71 0.74 -18.21
C ASN A 39 -10.71 -0.13 -17.43
N ASP A 40 -11.21 -1.17 -16.77
CA ASP A 40 -10.39 -2.15 -16.02
C ASP A 40 -9.32 -2.84 -16.87
N ASP A 41 -9.48 -2.89 -18.18
CA ASP A 41 -8.54 -3.47 -19.15
C ASP A 41 -7.18 -2.74 -19.21
N ASP A 42 -7.11 -1.50 -18.71
CA ASP A 42 -5.90 -0.68 -18.67
C ASP A 42 -5.16 -0.72 -17.31
N CYS A 43 -5.52 -1.62 -16.42
CA CYS A 43 -4.86 -1.73 -15.12
C CYS A 43 -3.39 -2.15 -15.29
N LYS A 44 -2.49 -1.20 -15.01
CA LYS A 44 -1.03 -1.38 -15.11
C LYS A 44 -0.38 -1.77 -13.79
N ILE A 45 -1.16 -1.96 -12.72
CA ILE A 45 -0.63 -2.36 -11.42
C ILE A 45 -0.28 -3.84 -11.49
N PRO A 46 1.01 -4.21 -11.26
CA PRO A 46 1.41 -5.61 -11.20
C PRO A 46 0.60 -6.39 -10.16
N LYS A 47 0.25 -7.62 -10.49
CA LYS A 47 -0.52 -8.50 -9.60
C LYS A 47 0.38 -9.13 -8.53
N ILE A 48 0.92 -8.30 -7.66
CA ILE A 48 1.79 -8.66 -6.55
C ILE A 48 1.21 -8.05 -5.28
N ILE A 49 1.08 -8.85 -4.21
CA ILE A 49 0.74 -8.37 -2.87
C ILE A 49 1.97 -8.53 -1.99
N HIS A 50 2.42 -7.44 -1.40
CA HIS A 50 3.58 -7.39 -0.52
C HIS A 50 3.16 -7.41 0.94
N PHE A 51 3.79 -8.27 1.73
CA PHE A 51 3.71 -8.28 3.19
C PHE A 51 5.09 -8.03 3.76
N ILE A 52 5.20 -7.19 4.77
CA ILE A 52 6.46 -6.88 5.45
C ILE A 52 6.36 -7.35 6.91
N TRP A 53 7.33 -8.16 7.33
CA TRP A 53 7.45 -8.61 8.70
C TRP A 53 8.92 -8.62 9.11
N LEU A 54 9.30 -7.73 10.04
CA LEU A 54 10.69 -7.49 10.45
C LEU A 54 10.90 -7.78 11.93
N GLY A 55 12.11 -8.19 12.28
CA GLY A 55 12.59 -8.32 13.65
C GLY A 55 12.27 -9.65 14.34
N SER A 56 11.50 -10.52 13.72
CA SER A 56 11.21 -11.86 14.23
C SER A 56 10.70 -12.78 13.13
N GLU A 57 10.57 -14.08 13.43
CA GLU A 57 9.85 -14.99 12.55
C GLU A 57 8.38 -14.60 12.43
N LEU A 58 7.79 -14.83 11.26
CA LEU A 58 6.39 -14.56 10.99
C LEU A 58 5.52 -15.54 11.79
N PRO A 59 4.67 -15.06 12.73
CA PRO A 59 3.82 -15.94 13.53
C PRO A 59 2.78 -16.70 12.70
N ASP A 60 2.47 -17.94 13.09
CA ASP A 60 1.56 -18.86 12.39
C ASP A 60 0.20 -18.23 12.06
N LYS A 61 -0.37 -17.45 12.99
CA LYS A 61 -1.64 -16.75 12.77
C LYS A 61 -1.63 -15.82 11.56
N TYR A 62 -0.48 -15.20 11.25
CA TYR A 62 -0.34 -14.34 10.07
C TYR A 62 -0.07 -15.15 8.81
N ILE A 63 0.60 -16.30 8.93
CA ILE A 63 0.76 -17.25 7.82
C ILE A 63 -0.61 -17.72 7.35
N GLU A 64 -1.53 -18.03 8.26
CA GLU A 64 -2.91 -18.40 7.94
C GLU A 64 -3.66 -17.26 7.21
N ILE A 65 -3.52 -16.03 7.69
CA ILE A 65 -4.15 -14.84 7.06
C ILE A 65 -3.60 -14.64 5.64
N ILE A 66 -2.28 -14.71 5.46
CA ILE A 66 -1.63 -14.58 4.14
C ILE A 66 -2.07 -15.70 3.19
N SER A 67 -2.20 -16.92 3.70
CA SER A 67 -2.74 -18.06 2.93
C SER A 67 -4.18 -17.81 2.48
N GLY A 68 -5.00 -17.17 3.32
CA GLY A 68 -6.33 -16.70 2.97
C GLY A 68 -6.32 -15.69 1.81
N TRP A 69 -5.41 -14.72 1.85
CA TRP A 69 -5.21 -13.77 0.76
C TRP A 69 -4.90 -14.48 -0.57
N LYS A 70 -3.97 -15.43 -0.55
CA LYS A 70 -3.63 -16.22 -1.75
C LYS A 70 -4.80 -17.03 -2.27
N LYS A 71 -5.59 -17.64 -1.38
CA LYS A 71 -6.77 -18.43 -1.75
C LYS A 71 -7.84 -17.59 -2.44
N HIS A 72 -8.07 -16.36 -1.97
CA HIS A 72 -9.10 -15.47 -2.51
C HIS A 72 -8.62 -14.65 -3.72
N ASN A 73 -7.31 -14.55 -3.92
CA ASN A 73 -6.69 -13.79 -5.02
C ASN A 73 -5.65 -14.67 -5.73
N PRO A 74 -6.07 -15.78 -6.38
CA PRO A 74 -5.14 -16.76 -6.96
C PRO A 74 -4.27 -16.19 -8.08
N GLU A 75 -4.72 -15.11 -8.72
CA GLU A 75 -3.99 -14.41 -9.79
C GLU A 75 -2.86 -13.50 -9.28
N PHE A 76 -2.81 -13.23 -7.95
CA PHE A 76 -1.74 -12.43 -7.37
C PHE A 76 -0.59 -13.29 -6.87
N GLU A 77 0.63 -12.82 -7.07
CA GLU A 77 1.79 -13.33 -6.35
C GLU A 77 1.82 -12.77 -4.94
N ILE A 78 2.22 -13.58 -3.96
CA ILE A 78 2.41 -13.15 -2.58
C ILE A 78 3.90 -13.05 -2.31
N TRP A 79 4.37 -11.87 -1.95
CA TRP A 79 5.75 -11.61 -1.59
C TRP A 79 5.85 -11.20 -0.13
N ILE A 80 6.56 -12.01 0.66
CA ILE A 80 6.83 -11.72 2.07
C ILE A 80 8.25 -11.16 2.17
N TRP A 81 8.38 -10.02 2.81
CA TRP A 81 9.62 -9.31 3.07
C TRP A 81 9.99 -9.48 4.54
N ASP A 82 10.84 -10.44 4.81
CA ASP A 82 11.49 -10.66 6.09
C ASP A 82 12.88 -10.01 6.13
N ASP A 83 13.54 -10.04 7.28
CA ASP A 83 14.88 -9.44 7.45
C ASP A 83 15.89 -9.98 6.43
N LYS A 84 15.87 -11.29 6.15
CA LYS A 84 16.80 -11.93 5.21
C LYS A 84 16.59 -11.44 3.77
N LYS A 85 15.34 -11.32 3.33
CA LYS A 85 15.01 -10.82 1.99
C LYS A 85 15.38 -9.34 1.86
N VAL A 86 15.16 -8.57 2.94
CA VAL A 86 15.52 -7.15 2.98
C VAL A 86 17.03 -6.95 2.94
N GLU A 87 17.84 -7.76 3.62
CA GLU A 87 19.31 -7.71 3.50
C GLU A 87 19.78 -7.84 2.05
N THR A 88 19.17 -8.74 1.29
CA THR A 88 19.49 -8.92 -0.13
C THR A 88 19.04 -7.72 -0.98
N PHE A 89 17.96 -7.06 -0.59
CA PHE A 89 17.39 -5.92 -1.30
C PHE A 89 18.07 -4.59 -0.93
N LEU A 90 18.57 -4.46 0.29
CA LEU A 90 19.13 -3.23 0.87
C LEU A 90 20.14 -2.48 -0.03
N PRO A 91 21.08 -3.15 -0.73
CA PRO A 91 22.01 -2.46 -1.62
C PRO A 91 21.35 -1.69 -2.77
N GLN A 92 20.13 -2.08 -3.12
CA GLN A 92 19.35 -1.51 -4.22
C GLN A 92 18.41 -0.38 -3.78
N MET A 93 18.24 -0.17 -2.47
CA MET A 93 17.38 0.86 -1.92
C MET A 93 17.97 2.26 -2.12
N ILE A 94 17.13 3.23 -2.43
CA ILE A 94 17.50 4.64 -2.56
C ILE A 94 17.89 5.22 -1.18
N ASN A 95 17.10 4.89 -0.15
CA ASN A 95 17.26 5.40 1.20
C ASN A 95 17.96 4.40 2.15
N LYS A 96 18.88 3.56 1.62
CA LYS A 96 19.56 2.51 2.39
C LYS A 96 20.28 3.02 3.64
N ASP A 97 20.91 4.20 3.58
CA ASP A 97 21.66 4.75 4.71
C ASP A 97 20.73 5.20 5.83
N LEU A 98 19.58 5.77 5.48
CA LEU A 98 18.55 6.14 6.44
C LEU A 98 17.90 4.88 7.06
N TYR A 99 17.62 3.88 6.25
CA TYR A 99 17.10 2.59 6.70
C TYR A 99 18.05 1.92 7.72
N ALA A 100 19.36 1.90 7.41
CA ALA A 100 20.37 1.31 8.29
C ALA A 100 20.50 2.03 9.66
N LYS A 101 20.26 3.36 9.69
CA LYS A 101 20.29 4.18 10.91
C LYS A 101 19.00 4.15 11.73
N THR A 102 17.95 3.55 11.20
CA THR A 102 16.62 3.51 11.85
C THR A 102 16.51 2.27 12.70
N ASP A 103 16.20 2.41 13.98
CA ASP A 103 16.05 1.29 14.93
C ASP A 103 14.63 0.73 14.98
N SER A 104 13.63 1.57 14.71
CA SER A 104 12.22 1.18 14.75
C SER A 104 11.81 0.32 13.57
N PHE A 105 11.32 -0.89 13.81
CA PHE A 105 10.77 -1.77 12.76
C PHE A 105 9.55 -1.16 12.05
N GLY A 106 8.73 -0.38 12.76
CA GLY A 106 7.63 0.36 12.15
C GLY A 106 8.11 1.36 11.10
N HIS A 107 9.09 2.22 11.45
CA HIS A 107 9.67 3.16 10.51
C HIS A 107 10.44 2.47 9.37
N LYS A 108 11.12 1.35 9.65
CA LYS A 108 11.75 0.52 8.61
C LYS A 108 10.73 -0.01 7.62
N SER A 109 9.59 -0.49 8.11
CA SER A 109 8.51 -0.98 7.24
C SER A 109 7.92 0.15 6.39
N ASP A 110 7.76 1.35 6.95
CA ASP A 110 7.28 2.53 6.22
C ASP A 110 8.21 2.93 5.08
N MET A 111 9.51 2.95 5.30
CA MET A 111 10.49 3.20 4.23
C MET A 111 10.51 2.09 3.19
N LEU A 112 10.50 0.84 3.64
CA LEU A 112 10.60 -0.34 2.79
C LEU A 112 9.41 -0.44 1.82
N ARG A 113 8.17 -0.14 2.27
CA ARG A 113 6.99 -0.18 1.39
C ARG A 113 7.12 0.77 0.20
N TYR A 114 7.67 1.98 0.39
CA TYR A 114 7.88 2.92 -0.70
C TYR A 114 8.95 2.43 -1.70
N GLU A 115 10.05 1.89 -1.19
CA GLU A 115 11.11 1.32 -2.03
C GLU A 115 10.61 0.13 -2.86
N ILE A 116 9.86 -0.78 -2.22
CA ILE A 116 9.27 -1.95 -2.87
C ILE A 116 8.27 -1.55 -3.95
N LEU A 117 7.30 -0.70 -3.60
CA LEU A 117 6.26 -0.28 -4.53
C LEU A 117 6.82 0.53 -5.70
N LYS A 118 7.83 1.37 -5.46
CA LYS A 118 8.52 2.10 -6.52
C LYS A 118 9.20 1.17 -7.51
N ARG A 119 9.81 0.08 -7.03
CA ARG A 119 10.59 -0.83 -7.86
C ARG A 119 9.75 -1.88 -8.55
N TYR A 120 8.80 -2.46 -7.85
CA TYR A 120 8.05 -3.64 -8.31
C TYR A 120 6.57 -3.34 -8.60
N GLY A 121 6.05 -2.22 -8.14
CA GLY A 121 4.61 -1.96 -8.15
C GLY A 121 3.85 -2.93 -7.25
N GLY A 122 2.59 -3.18 -7.56
CA GLY A 122 1.74 -4.08 -6.79
C GLY A 122 0.97 -3.37 -5.68
N LEU A 123 0.56 -4.15 -4.68
CA LEU A 123 -0.21 -3.72 -3.52
C LEU A 123 0.58 -3.99 -2.23
N TYR A 124 0.38 -3.13 -1.22
CA TYR A 124 0.91 -3.32 0.14
C TYR A 124 -0.19 -3.01 1.16
#